data_a527f667e016c49dab3399dc60e6be2f
#
_entry.id   a527f667e016c49dab3399dc60e6be2f
#
_cell.length_a   1.000
_cell.length_b   1.000
_cell.length_c   1.000
_cell.angle_alpha   90.00
_cell.angle_beta   90.00
_cell.angle_gamma   90.00
#
_symmetry.space_group_name_H-M   'P 1'
#
loop_
_entity.id
_entity.type
_entity.pdbx_description
1 polymer ?
#
loop_
_entity_poly.entity_id
_entity_poly.type
_entity_poly.pdbx_seq_one_letter_code
_entity_poly.pdbx_strand_id
1 'polypeptide(L)'
;MIDRTNDVIQKILRKARQGTRVIYIPGNHDEFLARHLGAYGAITIQKHAIYLTADGRRILVLHGHELDTVVQNIRWLALLGDLGYQFLLALNPIVNAVRRIFGFGYWSLSKAVKARVKDAVSFIGDYESAIVRYAERFNVQGVLCGHIHSPVIRQIGPTTYYNCGDWVENCSALVEAADGQIELLTHRPAPQRRSLPPRPALHAAGVA
;
A
#
# COMPACT_ATOMS: atom_id res chain seq x y z
N MET A 1 -11.78 -16.71 6.93
CA MET A 1 -10.99 -15.45 6.89
C MET A 1 -11.39 -14.50 8.01
N ILE A 2 -12.68 -14.42 8.38
CA ILE A 2 -13.21 -13.51 9.43
C ILE A 2 -12.58 -13.79 10.81
N ASP A 3 -12.33 -15.04 11.18
CA ASP A 3 -11.80 -15.40 12.51
C ASP A 3 -10.41 -14.81 12.79
N ARG A 4 -9.51 -14.80 11.80
CA ARG A 4 -8.15 -14.27 11.98
C ARG A 4 -8.10 -12.76 12.17
N THR A 5 -9.00 -12.02 11.55
CA THR A 5 -9.10 -10.56 11.72
C THR A 5 -9.58 -10.22 13.13
N ASN A 6 -10.57 -10.96 13.64
CA ASN A 6 -11.04 -10.82 15.03
C ASN A 6 -9.93 -11.09 16.03
N ASP A 7 -9.08 -12.09 15.79
CA ASP A 7 -7.94 -12.41 16.65
C ASP A 7 -6.94 -11.25 16.76
N VAL A 8 -6.68 -10.56 15.65
CA VAL A 8 -5.78 -9.39 15.64
C VAL A 8 -6.36 -8.25 16.47
N ILE A 9 -7.64 -7.93 16.26
CA ILE A 9 -8.34 -6.88 17.02
C ILE A 9 -8.32 -7.21 18.51
N GLN A 10 -8.63 -8.44 18.89
CA GLN A 10 -8.60 -8.87 20.30
C GLN A 10 -7.20 -8.78 20.91
N LYS A 11 -6.15 -9.09 20.14
CA LYS A 11 -4.76 -8.94 20.60
C LYS A 11 -4.40 -7.48 20.85
N ILE A 12 -4.80 -6.57 19.94
CA ILE A 12 -4.59 -5.12 20.10
C ILE A 12 -5.30 -4.62 21.37
N LEU A 13 -6.57 -4.97 21.55
CA LEU A 13 -7.37 -4.60 22.73
C LEU A 13 -6.76 -5.13 24.03
N ARG A 14 -6.24 -6.36 24.00
CA ARG A 14 -5.54 -6.95 25.16
C ARG A 14 -4.26 -6.19 25.49
N LYS A 15 -3.46 -5.85 24.49
CA LYS A 15 -2.25 -5.03 24.66
C LYS A 15 -2.59 -3.65 25.21
N ALA A 16 -3.63 -3.01 24.69
CA ALA A 16 -4.12 -1.74 25.21
C ALA A 16 -4.49 -1.82 26.69
N ARG A 17 -5.22 -2.87 27.13
CA ARG A 17 -5.55 -3.11 28.53
C ARG A 17 -4.32 -3.34 29.41
N GLN A 18 -3.22 -3.84 28.86
CA GLN A 18 -1.94 -4.05 29.55
C GLN A 18 -1.08 -2.80 29.63
N GLY A 19 -1.60 -1.64 29.21
CA GLY A 19 -0.90 -0.35 29.26
C GLY A 19 -0.16 0.03 27.98
N THR A 20 -0.25 -0.78 26.90
CA THR A 20 0.30 -0.37 25.61
C THR A 20 -0.52 0.77 25.05
N ARG A 21 0.13 1.90 24.75
CA ARG A 21 -0.51 3.03 24.07
C ARG A 21 -0.88 2.65 22.65
N VAL A 22 -2.15 2.73 22.30
CA VAL A 22 -2.67 2.46 20.96
C VAL A 22 -3.19 3.77 20.37
N ILE A 23 -2.66 4.14 19.22
CA ILE A 23 -3.13 5.28 18.43
C ILE A 23 -3.71 4.74 17.13
N TYR A 24 -4.96 5.09 16.88
CA TYR A 24 -5.65 4.76 15.65
C TYR A 24 -5.74 5.99 14.75
N ILE A 25 -5.25 5.88 13.52
CA ILE A 25 -5.27 6.94 12.52
C ILE A 25 -6.20 6.49 11.40
N PRO A 26 -7.41 7.09 11.27
CA PRO A 26 -8.35 6.72 10.23
C PRO A 26 -7.82 7.00 8.84
N GLY A 27 -8.15 6.12 7.90
CA GLY A 27 -7.89 6.29 6.49
C GLY A 27 -9.13 6.71 5.70
N ASN A 28 -9.02 6.69 4.37
CA ASN A 28 -10.12 7.01 3.46
C ASN A 28 -11.26 5.96 3.49
N HIS A 29 -11.02 4.73 3.92
CA HIS A 29 -12.03 3.68 4.03
C HIS A 29 -12.86 3.77 5.31
N ASP A 30 -12.33 4.40 6.33
CA ASP A 30 -12.92 4.56 7.66
C ASP A 30 -12.92 6.03 8.12
N GLU A 31 -13.00 6.95 7.16
CA GLU A 31 -13.01 8.40 7.36
C GLU A 31 -14.10 8.87 8.34
N PHE A 32 -15.19 8.09 8.47
CA PHE A 32 -16.24 8.40 9.44
C PHE A 32 -15.69 8.46 10.88
N LEU A 33 -14.63 7.73 11.21
CA LEU A 33 -13.96 7.79 12.51
C LEU A 33 -13.20 9.11 12.73
N ALA A 34 -12.87 9.84 11.67
CA ALA A 34 -12.27 11.16 11.79
C ALA A 34 -13.22 12.21 12.40
N ARG A 35 -14.52 11.90 12.51
CA ARG A 35 -15.51 12.70 13.25
C ARG A 35 -15.57 12.37 14.75
N HIS A 36 -14.88 11.31 15.17
CA HIS A 36 -14.86 10.79 16.53
C HIS A 36 -13.45 10.80 17.13
N LEU A 37 -12.72 11.90 16.92
CA LEU A 37 -11.38 12.05 17.48
C LEU A 37 -11.45 12.13 19.01
N GLY A 38 -10.49 11.51 19.69
CA GLY A 38 -10.42 11.53 21.15
C GLY A 38 -9.91 10.23 21.75
N ALA A 39 -9.92 10.17 23.07
CA ALA A 39 -9.48 9.01 23.83
C ALA A 39 -10.68 8.11 24.18
N TYR A 40 -10.57 6.84 23.86
CA TYR A 40 -11.55 5.79 24.13
C TYR A 40 -10.88 4.70 24.98
N GLY A 41 -10.80 4.93 26.28
CA GLY A 41 -10.03 4.09 27.17
C GLY A 41 -8.50 4.17 26.84
N ALA A 42 -7.93 3.02 26.52
CA ALA A 42 -6.50 2.93 26.17
C ALA A 42 -6.20 3.16 24.68
N ILE A 43 -7.21 3.46 23.87
CA ILE A 43 -7.07 3.75 22.44
C ILE A 43 -7.37 5.22 22.19
N THR A 44 -6.51 5.88 21.42
CA THR A 44 -6.71 7.27 21.02
C THR A 44 -6.91 7.33 19.50
N ILE A 45 -7.98 7.99 19.04
CA ILE A 45 -8.22 8.24 17.62
C ILE A 45 -7.74 9.64 17.27
N GLN A 46 -6.83 9.75 16.31
CA GLN A 46 -6.21 11.01 15.88
C GLN A 46 -6.07 11.05 14.37
N LYS A 47 -6.07 12.24 13.74
CA LYS A 47 -5.79 12.38 12.30
C LYS A 47 -4.32 12.09 11.97
N HIS A 48 -3.43 12.50 12.85
CA HIS A 48 -1.99 12.24 12.78
C HIS A 48 -1.41 12.20 14.20
N ALA A 49 -0.22 11.65 14.32
CA ALA A 49 0.53 11.62 15.59
C ALA A 49 2.00 11.96 15.36
N ILE A 50 2.66 12.50 16.36
CA ILE A 50 4.12 12.58 16.40
C ILE A 50 4.61 11.42 17.25
N TYR A 51 5.36 10.53 16.64
CA TYR A 51 6.02 9.43 17.29
C TYR A 51 7.46 9.81 17.62
N LEU A 52 7.87 9.60 18.86
CA LEU A 52 9.25 9.81 19.30
C LEU A 52 9.93 8.44 19.37
N THR A 53 10.95 8.25 18.56
CA THR A 53 11.75 7.02 18.56
C THR A 53 12.67 6.93 19.75
N ALA A 54 13.19 5.74 20.06
CA ALA A 54 14.12 5.52 21.19
C ALA A 54 15.43 6.31 21.04
N ASP A 55 15.86 6.58 19.80
CA ASP A 55 17.02 7.43 19.48
C ASP A 55 16.71 8.93 19.44
N GLY A 56 15.47 9.33 19.78
CA GLY A 56 15.04 10.74 19.91
C GLY A 56 14.57 11.40 18.62
N ARG A 57 14.47 10.70 17.50
CA ARG A 57 13.88 11.24 16.26
C ARG A 57 12.37 11.40 16.42
N ARG A 58 11.85 12.44 15.79
CA ARG A 58 10.42 12.72 15.71
C ARG A 58 9.92 12.26 14.34
N ILE A 59 8.93 11.41 14.33
CA ILE A 59 8.32 10.88 13.11
C ILE A 59 6.86 11.31 13.06
N LEU A 60 6.45 12.00 12.00
CA LEU A 60 5.05 12.27 11.73
C LEU A 60 4.39 11.00 11.23
N VAL A 61 3.34 10.56 11.90
CA VAL A 61 2.55 9.39 11.49
C VAL A 61 1.18 9.87 11.04
N LEU A 62 0.79 9.53 9.81
CA LEU A 62 -0.51 9.88 9.22
C LEU A 62 -0.93 8.78 8.24
N HIS A 63 -2.19 8.77 7.80
CA HIS A 63 -2.62 7.82 6.78
C HIS A 63 -2.07 8.16 5.39
N GLY A 64 -2.17 9.42 4.97
CA GLY A 64 -1.65 9.92 3.70
C GLY A 64 -2.70 10.26 2.65
N HIS A 65 -3.98 9.94 2.89
CA HIS A 65 -5.08 10.24 1.96
C HIS A 65 -5.39 11.73 1.85
N GLU A 66 -4.93 12.54 2.79
CA GLU A 66 -5.07 14.00 2.75
C GLU A 66 -4.44 14.63 1.49
N LEU A 67 -3.52 13.89 0.86
CA LEU A 67 -2.90 14.28 -0.41
C LEU A 67 -3.56 13.62 -1.63
N ASP A 68 -4.72 13.02 -1.46
CA ASP A 68 -5.42 12.16 -2.43
C ASP A 68 -5.89 12.87 -3.71
N THR A 69 -6.07 14.17 -3.71
CA THR A 69 -6.34 14.92 -4.95
C THR A 69 -5.28 14.65 -6.03
N VAL A 70 -4.11 14.27 -5.59
CA VAL A 70 -2.99 13.84 -6.44
C VAL A 70 -3.10 12.34 -6.76
N VAL A 71 -3.57 11.49 -5.82
CA VAL A 71 -3.57 10.02 -5.90
C VAL A 71 -4.81 9.45 -6.60
N GLN A 72 -5.99 10.05 -6.46
CA GLN A 72 -7.23 9.57 -7.08
C GLN A 72 -7.16 9.48 -8.61
N ASN A 73 -6.42 10.37 -9.22
CA ASN A 73 -6.21 10.35 -10.67
C ASN A 73 -5.35 9.17 -11.14
N ILE A 74 -4.66 8.46 -10.26
CA ILE A 74 -3.69 7.43 -10.63
C ILE A 74 -4.26 6.03 -10.64
N ARG A 75 -5.07 5.65 -9.65
CA ARG A 75 -5.79 4.36 -9.72
C ARG A 75 -6.62 4.25 -10.99
N TRP A 76 -7.24 5.34 -11.41
CA TRP A 76 -7.90 5.45 -12.72
C TRP A 76 -6.92 5.31 -13.87
N LEU A 77 -5.75 5.93 -13.76
CA LEU A 77 -4.73 5.88 -14.82
C LEU A 77 -4.06 4.51 -14.91
N ALA A 78 -3.85 3.81 -13.79
CA ALA A 78 -3.28 2.46 -13.77
C ALA A 78 -4.27 1.41 -14.33
N LEU A 79 -5.56 1.46 -13.92
CA LEU A 79 -6.62 0.59 -14.47
C LEU A 79 -6.88 0.87 -15.95
N LEU A 80 -6.90 2.14 -16.37
CA LEU A 80 -6.94 2.52 -17.78
C LEU A 80 -5.65 2.13 -18.50
N GLY A 81 -4.51 2.13 -17.81
CA GLY A 81 -3.22 1.71 -18.36
C GLY A 81 -3.20 0.24 -18.76
N ASP A 82 -3.71 -0.65 -17.92
CA ASP A 82 -3.64 -2.10 -18.16
C ASP A 82 -4.69 -2.55 -19.18
N LEU A 83 -5.95 -2.15 -19.04
CA LEU A 83 -7.02 -2.39 -20.04
C LEU A 83 -6.74 -1.64 -21.33
N GLY A 84 -6.30 -0.39 -21.25
CA GLY A 84 -5.93 0.43 -22.38
C GLY A 84 -4.71 -0.13 -23.11
N TYR A 85 -3.71 -0.68 -22.43
CA TYR A 85 -2.54 -1.28 -23.07
C TYR A 85 -2.89 -2.51 -23.91
N GLN A 86 -3.71 -3.43 -23.41
CA GLN A 86 -4.22 -4.59 -24.15
C GLN A 86 -5.05 -4.15 -25.36
N PHE A 87 -5.95 -3.19 -25.18
CA PHE A 87 -6.78 -2.63 -26.24
C PHE A 87 -5.96 -1.87 -27.29
N LEU A 88 -4.96 -1.12 -26.86
CA LEU A 88 -4.06 -0.37 -27.75
C LEU A 88 -3.13 -1.29 -28.55
N LEU A 89 -2.69 -2.42 -27.96
CA LEU A 89 -1.95 -3.45 -28.71
C LEU A 89 -2.82 -4.09 -29.80
N ALA A 90 -4.09 -4.35 -29.49
CA ALA A 90 -5.04 -4.90 -30.47
C ALA A 90 -5.42 -3.89 -31.56
N LEU A 91 -5.44 -2.59 -31.27
CA LEU A 91 -5.71 -1.52 -32.24
C LEU A 91 -4.49 -1.12 -33.08
N ASN A 92 -3.28 -1.41 -32.65
CA ASN A 92 -2.06 -0.97 -33.33
C ASN A 92 -1.99 -1.39 -34.83
N PRO A 93 -2.35 -2.64 -35.25
CA PRO A 93 -2.38 -3.00 -36.64
C PRO A 93 -3.46 -2.25 -37.45
N ILE A 94 -4.63 -2.00 -36.84
CA ILE A 94 -5.74 -1.28 -37.51
C ILE A 94 -5.36 0.19 -37.73
N VAL A 95 -4.83 0.85 -36.71
CA VAL A 95 -4.36 2.25 -36.78
C VAL A 95 -3.30 2.39 -37.87
N ASN A 96 -2.32 1.48 -37.91
CA ASN A 96 -1.25 1.55 -38.89
C ASN A 96 -1.73 1.17 -40.35
N ALA A 97 -2.77 0.35 -40.47
CA ALA A 97 -3.39 0.10 -41.76
C ALA A 97 -4.09 1.36 -42.32
N VAL A 98 -4.87 2.04 -41.48
CA VAL A 98 -5.52 3.33 -41.82
C VAL A 98 -4.48 4.40 -42.14
N ARG A 99 -3.45 4.56 -41.30
CA ARG A 99 -2.36 5.50 -41.55
C ARG A 99 -1.66 5.30 -42.89
N ARG A 100 -1.48 4.03 -43.28
CA ARG A 100 -0.86 3.66 -44.57
C ARG A 100 -1.71 4.09 -45.78
N ILE A 101 -3.06 4.01 -45.65
CA ILE A 101 -3.99 4.47 -46.69
C ILE A 101 -3.85 5.99 -46.92
N PHE A 102 -3.59 6.75 -45.84
CA PHE A 102 -3.42 8.21 -45.91
C PHE A 102 -1.95 8.65 -46.08
N GLY A 103 -1.03 7.72 -46.41
CA GLY A 103 0.36 8.05 -46.69
C GLY A 103 1.22 8.40 -45.45
N PHE A 104 0.69 8.17 -44.25
CA PHE A 104 1.46 8.42 -43.01
C PHE A 104 2.35 7.23 -42.65
N GLY A 105 3.54 7.51 -42.14
CA GLY A 105 4.50 6.50 -41.69
C GLY A 105 4.00 5.71 -40.45
N TYR A 106 4.70 4.62 -40.13
CA TYR A 106 4.42 3.78 -38.96
C TYR A 106 4.48 4.59 -37.66
N TRP A 107 3.47 4.42 -36.80
CA TRP A 107 3.42 5.02 -35.49
C TRP A 107 3.16 3.95 -34.42
N SER A 108 4.01 3.92 -33.40
CA SER A 108 3.91 2.92 -32.34
C SER A 108 3.08 3.45 -31.18
N LEU A 109 1.85 2.96 -31.08
CA LEU A 109 0.96 3.22 -29.95
C LEU A 109 1.57 2.78 -28.62
N SER A 110 2.38 1.70 -28.64
CA SER A 110 3.09 1.21 -27.46
C SER A 110 4.17 2.16 -26.93
N LYS A 111 4.78 2.99 -27.79
CA LYS A 111 5.71 4.05 -27.32
C LYS A 111 4.99 5.15 -26.55
N ALA A 112 3.79 5.53 -26.98
CA ALA A 112 2.98 6.53 -26.28
C ALA A 112 2.52 6.04 -24.89
N VAL A 113 2.24 4.74 -24.76
CA VAL A 113 1.86 4.11 -23.49
C VAL A 113 3.07 3.98 -22.54
N LYS A 114 4.26 3.63 -23.06
CA LYS A 114 5.48 3.63 -22.23
C LYS A 114 5.80 4.99 -21.63
N ALA A 115 5.52 6.09 -22.35
CA ALA A 115 5.64 7.44 -21.80
C ALA A 115 4.70 7.62 -20.59
N ARG A 116 3.45 7.14 -20.66
CA ARG A 116 2.46 7.23 -19.59
C ARG A 116 2.79 6.38 -18.36
N VAL A 117 3.38 5.20 -18.55
CA VAL A 117 3.90 4.37 -17.44
C VAL A 117 5.05 5.08 -16.74
N LYS A 118 5.91 5.76 -17.48
CA LYS A 118 6.96 6.62 -16.91
C LYS A 118 6.38 7.75 -16.06
N ASP A 119 5.29 8.36 -16.51
CA ASP A 119 4.57 9.39 -15.77
C ASP A 119 3.96 8.85 -14.46
N ALA A 120 3.44 7.61 -14.45
CA ALA A 120 2.92 6.97 -13.24
C ALA A 120 4.03 6.63 -12.21
N VAL A 121 5.21 6.22 -12.67
CA VAL A 121 6.39 6.00 -11.80
C VAL A 121 6.92 7.34 -11.26
N SER A 122 6.92 8.40 -12.09
CA SER A 122 7.23 9.77 -11.67
C SER A 122 6.30 10.24 -10.56
N PHE A 123 5.05 9.82 -10.61
CA PHE A 123 4.02 10.22 -9.67
C PHE A 123 4.15 9.60 -8.27
N ILE A 124 4.57 8.34 -8.11
CA ILE A 124 4.91 7.80 -6.79
C ILE A 124 6.01 8.67 -6.17
N GLY A 125 6.99 9.08 -6.95
CA GLY A 125 8.03 10.02 -6.52
C GLY A 125 7.46 11.39 -6.14
N ASP A 126 6.47 11.90 -6.86
CA ASP A 126 5.79 13.16 -6.57
C ASP A 126 4.95 13.09 -5.30
N TYR A 127 4.27 11.95 -5.06
CA TYR A 127 3.54 11.70 -3.81
C TYR A 127 4.49 11.65 -2.60
N GLU A 128 5.57 10.86 -2.68
CA GLU A 128 6.57 10.78 -1.64
C GLU A 128 7.18 12.16 -1.32
N SER A 129 7.47 12.93 -2.37
CA SER A 129 7.98 14.30 -2.24
C SER A 129 6.95 15.26 -1.64
N ALA A 130 5.67 15.12 -1.99
CA ALA A 130 4.59 15.94 -1.44
C ALA A 130 4.38 15.66 0.05
N ILE A 131 4.41 14.38 0.46
CA ILE A 131 4.25 13.99 1.87
C ILE A 131 5.42 14.48 2.73
N VAL A 132 6.65 14.40 2.20
CA VAL A 132 7.83 14.92 2.89
C VAL A 132 7.73 16.44 3.08
N ARG A 133 7.38 17.20 2.04
CA ARG A 133 7.12 18.65 2.14
C ARG A 133 6.00 18.99 3.15
N TYR A 134 4.97 18.15 3.21
CA TYR A 134 3.91 18.33 4.22
C TYR A 134 4.45 18.12 5.63
N ALA A 135 5.31 17.10 5.83
CA ALA A 135 5.92 16.77 7.12
C ALA A 135 6.88 17.86 7.64
N GLU A 136 7.52 18.63 6.78
CA GLU A 136 8.40 19.74 7.14
C GLU A 136 7.73 20.77 8.07
N ARG A 137 6.40 20.93 7.95
CA ARG A 137 5.60 21.85 8.79
C ARG A 137 5.54 21.42 10.25
N PHE A 138 5.89 20.18 10.55
CA PHE A 138 5.82 19.59 11.91
C PHE A 138 7.19 19.50 12.59
N ASN A 139 8.25 19.98 11.95
CA ASN A 139 9.63 19.90 12.47
C ASN A 139 9.98 18.46 12.90
N VAL A 140 9.97 17.54 11.95
CA VAL A 140 10.20 16.10 12.14
C VAL A 140 11.35 15.61 11.24
N GLN A 141 12.01 14.54 11.66
CA GLN A 141 13.09 13.89 10.92
C GLN A 141 12.58 12.77 9.99
N GLY A 142 11.33 12.38 10.14
CA GLY A 142 10.73 11.36 9.28
C GLY A 142 9.22 11.49 9.18
N VAL A 143 8.65 10.87 8.16
CA VAL A 143 7.21 10.73 7.96
C VAL A 143 6.87 9.28 7.66
N LEU A 144 5.86 8.75 8.38
CA LEU A 144 5.36 7.40 8.23
C LEU A 144 3.91 7.46 7.75
N CYS A 145 3.63 6.79 6.64
CA CYS A 145 2.28 6.67 6.10
C CYS A 145 2.00 5.27 5.53
N GLY A 146 0.77 5.03 5.11
CA GLY A 146 0.33 3.88 4.34
C GLY A 146 -0.18 4.31 2.97
N HIS A 147 -1.48 4.10 2.75
CA HIS A 147 -2.34 4.59 1.68
C HIS A 147 -1.99 4.11 0.26
N ILE A 148 -0.78 4.34 -0.25
CA ILE A 148 -0.38 3.93 -1.60
C ILE A 148 0.05 2.46 -1.69
N HIS A 149 -0.01 1.70 -0.60
CA HIS A 149 0.31 0.27 -0.52
C HIS A 149 1.68 -0.10 -1.11
N SER A 150 2.65 0.80 -1.01
CA SER A 150 4.01 0.60 -1.53
C SER A 150 5.03 0.62 -0.39
N PRO A 151 5.25 -0.54 0.28
CA PRO A 151 6.10 -0.60 1.47
C PRO A 151 7.55 -0.26 1.11
N VAL A 152 8.08 0.77 1.78
CA VAL A 152 9.43 1.26 1.52
C VAL A 152 9.96 2.10 2.69
N ILE A 153 11.27 2.09 2.87
CA ILE A 153 12.01 3.07 3.67
C ILE A 153 12.97 3.78 2.73
N ARG A 154 12.87 5.11 2.64
CA ARG A 154 13.66 5.90 1.70
C ARG A 154 14.05 7.24 2.29
N GLN A 155 15.30 7.64 2.08
CA GLN A 155 15.76 8.99 2.42
C GLN A 155 15.38 9.97 1.29
N ILE A 156 14.69 11.06 1.63
CA ILE A 156 14.30 12.12 0.69
C ILE A 156 14.76 13.46 1.29
N GLY A 157 15.85 13.99 0.79
CA GLY A 157 16.51 15.16 1.41
C GLY A 157 16.87 14.88 2.88
N PRO A 158 16.52 15.78 3.82
CA PRO A 158 16.82 15.59 5.24
C PRO A 158 15.82 14.66 5.95
N THR A 159 14.70 14.28 5.30
CA THR A 159 13.59 13.55 5.93
C THR A 159 13.57 12.11 5.46
N THR A 160 13.39 11.16 6.39
CA THR A 160 13.19 9.76 6.04
C THR A 160 11.69 9.50 5.80
N TYR A 161 11.38 8.99 4.63
CA TYR A 161 10.05 8.53 4.26
C TYR A 161 9.89 7.05 4.57
N TYR A 162 8.81 6.72 5.28
CA TYR A 162 8.43 5.35 5.62
C TYR A 162 7.03 5.07 5.08
N ASN A 163 6.84 3.99 4.33
CA ASN A 163 5.52 3.48 4.00
C ASN A 163 5.36 2.08 4.56
N CYS A 164 4.33 1.87 5.37
CA CYS A 164 4.10 0.57 6.02
C CYS A 164 3.50 -0.47 5.08
N GLY A 165 3.09 -0.09 3.86
CA GLY A 165 2.38 -0.98 2.96
C GLY A 165 0.96 -1.29 3.43
N ASP A 166 0.56 -2.54 3.26
CA ASP A 166 -0.77 -3.05 3.60
C ASP A 166 -0.72 -4.48 4.13
N TRP A 167 -1.86 -4.96 4.65
CA TRP A 167 -1.98 -6.34 5.17
C TRP A 167 -2.71 -7.28 4.22
N VAL A 168 -3.02 -6.86 3.01
CA VAL A 168 -3.75 -7.64 2.01
C VAL A 168 -2.80 -8.23 0.96
N GLU A 169 -1.99 -7.38 0.33
CA GLU A 169 -1.08 -7.76 -0.74
C GLU A 169 0.35 -7.93 -0.23
N ASN A 170 0.86 -6.92 0.49
CA ASN A 170 2.25 -6.88 0.95
C ASN A 170 2.46 -7.57 2.31
N CYS A 171 1.42 -7.64 3.14
CA CYS A 171 1.47 -8.19 4.50
C CYS A 171 2.65 -7.62 5.28
N SER A 172 2.80 -6.30 5.25
CA SER A 172 3.96 -5.60 5.81
C SER A 172 3.60 -4.71 7.00
N ALA A 173 4.59 -4.42 7.82
CA ALA A 173 4.51 -3.51 8.96
C ALA A 173 5.86 -2.87 9.23
N LEU A 174 5.85 -1.69 9.80
CA LEU A 174 7.07 -1.04 10.33
C LEU A 174 7.18 -1.32 11.81
N VAL A 175 8.38 -1.70 12.24
CA VAL A 175 8.69 -2.01 13.65
C VAL A 175 9.94 -1.24 14.04
N GLU A 176 9.92 -0.66 15.24
CA GLU A 176 11.10 -0.05 15.82
C GLU A 176 11.79 -1.04 16.77
N ALA A 177 13.09 -1.18 16.62
CA ALA A 177 13.96 -1.91 17.54
C ALA A 177 14.33 -1.06 18.77
N ALA A 178 14.91 -1.67 19.79
CA ALA A 178 15.25 -1.00 21.04
C ALA A 178 16.30 0.14 20.88
N ASP A 179 17.08 0.11 19.82
CA ASP A 179 18.07 1.11 19.44
C ASP A 179 17.50 2.29 18.63
N GLY A 180 16.18 2.29 18.37
CA GLY A 180 15.51 3.32 17.57
C GLY A 180 15.50 3.05 16.07
N GLN A 181 16.12 1.97 15.59
CA GLN A 181 16.06 1.62 14.18
C GLN A 181 14.65 1.17 13.78
N ILE A 182 14.15 1.72 12.68
CA ILE A 182 12.84 1.33 12.12
C ILE A 182 13.07 0.40 10.94
N GLU A 183 12.49 -0.79 11.00
CA GLU A 183 12.61 -1.83 9.99
C GLU A 183 11.26 -2.15 9.37
N LEU A 184 11.29 -2.52 8.09
CA LEU A 184 10.12 -3.01 7.36
C LEU A 184 10.06 -4.53 7.48
N LEU A 185 9.06 -5.04 8.19
CA LEU A 185 8.77 -6.46 8.27
C LEU A 185 7.78 -6.85 7.19
N THR A 186 8.03 -7.95 6.51
CA THR A 186 7.08 -8.57 5.56
C THR A 186 6.76 -9.99 6.00
N HIS A 187 5.48 -10.31 6.10
CA HIS A 187 5.03 -11.67 6.41
C HIS A 187 4.68 -12.39 5.10
N ARG A 188 5.50 -13.35 4.71
CA ARG A 188 5.15 -14.30 3.64
C ARG A 188 4.45 -15.49 4.29
N PRO A 189 3.14 -15.70 4.06
CA PRO A 189 2.50 -16.92 4.54
C PRO A 189 3.21 -18.13 3.93
N ALA A 190 3.52 -19.09 4.76
CA ALA A 190 4.07 -20.36 4.28
C ALA A 190 3.16 -20.93 3.17
N PRO A 191 3.71 -21.48 2.08
CA PRO A 191 2.91 -22.05 1.02
C PRO A 191 1.95 -23.06 1.61
N GLN A 192 0.65 -22.85 1.44
CA GLN A 192 -0.36 -23.81 1.87
C GLN A 192 -0.05 -25.12 1.18
N ARG A 193 0.34 -26.16 1.94
CA ARG A 193 0.39 -27.51 1.42
C ARG A 193 -1.02 -27.81 0.92
N ARG A 194 -1.21 -27.84 -0.40
CA ARG A 194 -2.43 -28.39 -0.98
C ARG A 194 -2.57 -29.79 -0.40
N SER A 195 -3.58 -30.00 0.43
CA SER A 195 -3.98 -31.34 0.82
C SER A 195 -4.29 -32.09 -0.47
N LEU A 196 -3.49 -33.09 -0.79
CA LEU A 196 -3.82 -33.98 -1.88
C LEU A 196 -5.22 -34.55 -1.61
N PRO A 197 -6.10 -34.62 -2.60
CA PRO A 197 -7.39 -35.26 -2.43
C PRO A 197 -7.15 -36.69 -1.92
N PRO A 198 -8.02 -37.20 -1.03
CA PRO A 198 -7.88 -38.55 -0.52
C PRO A 198 -7.83 -39.53 -1.72
N ARG A 199 -6.83 -40.43 -1.70
CA ARG A 199 -6.74 -41.46 -2.72
C ARG A 199 -8.07 -42.25 -2.76
N PRO A 200 -8.65 -42.44 -3.95
CA PRO A 200 -9.83 -43.28 -4.05
C PRO A 200 -9.53 -44.67 -3.46
N ALA A 201 -10.41 -45.16 -2.61
CA ALA A 201 -10.31 -46.47 -2.05
C ALA A 201 -10.30 -47.51 -3.20
N LEU A 202 -9.24 -48.29 -3.30
CA LEU A 202 -9.20 -49.46 -4.16
C LEU A 202 -10.26 -50.45 -3.67
N HIS A 203 -11.37 -50.52 -4.38
CA HIS A 203 -12.30 -51.66 -4.16
C HIS A 203 -11.56 -52.95 -4.47
N ALA A 204 -11.31 -53.75 -3.43
CA ALA A 204 -10.87 -55.11 -3.61
C ALA A 204 -11.96 -55.87 -4.39
N ALA A 205 -11.65 -56.19 -5.65
CA ALA A 205 -12.49 -57.09 -6.42
C ALA A 205 -12.44 -58.44 -5.74
N GLY A 206 -13.60 -58.87 -5.22
CA GLY A 206 -13.75 -60.18 -4.66
C GLY A 206 -13.53 -61.23 -5.77
N VAL A 207 -12.64 -62.18 -5.47
CA VAL A 207 -12.49 -63.41 -6.25
C VAL A 207 -13.54 -64.35 -5.73
N ALA A 208 -14.44 -64.76 -6.62
CA ALA A 208 -15.34 -65.87 -6.43
C ALA A 208 -14.65 -67.15 -6.87
#